data_acc703c0e7c3226dab3bbb6553206aff
#
_entry.id   acc703c0e7c3226dab3bbb6553206aff
#
_cell.length_a   1.000
_cell.length_b   1.000
_cell.length_c   1.000
_cell.angle_alpha   90.00
_cell.angle_beta   90.00
_cell.angle_gamma   90.00
#
_symmetry.space_group_name_H-M   'P 1'
#
loop_
_entity.id
_entity.type
_entity.pdbx_description
1 polymer ?
#
loop_
_entity_poly.entity_id
_entity_poly.type
_entity_poly.pdbx_seq_one_letter_code
_entity_poly.pdbx_strand_id
1 'polypeptide(L)'
;HVKDVAIAVEKSIKSKKSGVYNLHYKNMIIHQIANEVKKNFKNLIIKKINMKFQDLRNYRVSSKKAIAELGFKPKFDLKFGIQEMKKLILEKRIKDINNARYTNQIYLKKFKSLE
;
A
#
# COMPACT_ATOMS: atom_id res chain seq x y z
N HIS A 1 -3.11 -3.37 -4.30
CA HIS A 1 -4.19 -2.41 -4.06
C HIS A 1 -5.28 -3.05 -3.19
N VAL A 2 -5.95 -2.26 -2.34
CA VAL A 2 -7.00 -2.78 -1.43
C VAL A 2 -8.14 -3.47 -2.18
N LYS A 3 -8.48 -3.04 -3.37
CA LYS A 3 -9.48 -3.71 -4.23
C LYS A 3 -9.06 -5.12 -4.62
N ASP A 4 -7.78 -5.37 -4.88
CA ASP A 4 -7.28 -6.72 -5.14
C ASP A 4 -7.36 -7.60 -3.89
N VAL A 5 -7.12 -7.02 -2.71
CA VAL A 5 -7.28 -7.72 -1.43
C VAL A 5 -8.74 -8.11 -1.22
N ALA A 6 -9.69 -7.21 -1.46
CA ALA A 6 -11.13 -7.51 -1.35
C ALA A 6 -11.55 -8.66 -2.29
N ILE A 7 -11.07 -8.66 -3.53
CA ILE A 7 -11.30 -9.74 -4.49
C ILE A 7 -10.70 -11.06 -3.99
N ALA A 8 -9.51 -11.03 -3.39
CA ALA A 8 -8.88 -12.22 -2.83
C ALA A 8 -9.67 -12.78 -1.63
N VAL A 9 -10.19 -11.90 -0.76
CA VAL A 9 -11.07 -12.29 0.36
C VAL A 9 -12.34 -12.96 -0.17
N GLU A 10 -13.02 -12.37 -1.16
CA GLU A 10 -14.20 -12.98 -1.80
C GLU A 10 -13.88 -14.39 -2.35
N LYS A 11 -12.75 -14.55 -3.03
CA LYS A 11 -12.32 -15.84 -3.55
C LYS A 11 -12.00 -16.84 -2.44
N SER A 12 -11.42 -16.40 -1.33
CA SER A 12 -11.11 -17.27 -0.20
C SER A 12 -12.35 -17.81 0.48
N ILE A 13 -13.41 -17.00 0.59
CA ILE A 13 -14.71 -17.42 1.15
C ILE A 13 -15.35 -18.53 0.28
N LYS A 14 -15.20 -18.42 -1.04
CA LYS A 14 -15.72 -19.40 -2.00
C LYS A 14 -14.83 -20.64 -2.15
N SER A 15 -13.62 -20.60 -1.62
CA SER A 15 -12.63 -21.69 -1.72
C SER A 15 -12.82 -22.72 -0.60
N LYS A 16 -12.58 -24.00 -0.92
CA LYS A 16 -12.41 -25.06 0.10
C LYS A 16 -11.01 -25.11 0.68
N LYS A 17 -10.09 -24.25 0.23
CA LYS A 17 -8.72 -24.18 0.71
C LYS A 17 -8.63 -23.28 1.92
N SER A 18 -7.84 -23.69 2.90
CA SER A 18 -7.56 -22.91 4.11
C SER A 18 -6.05 -22.64 4.24
N GLY A 19 -5.70 -21.63 5.04
CA GLY A 19 -4.32 -21.32 5.36
C GLY A 19 -3.98 -19.83 5.18
N VAL A 20 -2.70 -19.52 5.33
CA VAL A 20 -2.17 -18.16 5.17
C VAL A 20 -1.76 -17.94 3.72
N TYR A 21 -2.18 -16.82 3.14
CA TYR A 21 -1.88 -16.42 1.77
C TYR A 21 -1.27 -15.02 1.75
N ASN A 22 -0.11 -14.91 1.12
CA ASN A 22 0.48 -13.61 0.84
C ASN A 22 -0.08 -13.06 -0.46
N LEU A 23 -0.48 -11.81 -0.44
CA LEU A 23 -1.00 -11.08 -1.60
C LEU A 23 -0.06 -9.94 -1.94
N HIS A 24 0.43 -9.86 -3.15
CA HIS A 24 1.22 -8.73 -3.63
C HIS A 24 1.03 -8.55 -5.15
N TYR A 25 1.25 -7.32 -5.60
CA TYR A 25 1.30 -7.00 -7.02
C TYR A 25 2.72 -7.19 -7.55
N LYS A 26 3.68 -6.51 -6.93
CA LYS A 26 5.09 -6.50 -7.36
C LYS A 26 6.01 -6.10 -6.20
N ASN A 27 7.17 -6.74 -6.10
CA ASN A 27 8.23 -6.27 -5.21
C ASN A 27 8.94 -5.08 -5.86
N MET A 28 9.07 -3.98 -5.13
CA MET A 28 9.70 -2.74 -5.60
C MET A 28 10.58 -2.15 -4.51
N ILE A 29 11.67 -1.49 -4.89
CA ILE A 29 12.45 -0.67 -3.98
C ILE A 29 11.81 0.71 -3.83
N ILE A 30 12.02 1.35 -2.68
CA ILE A 30 11.41 2.65 -2.34
C ILE A 30 11.67 3.71 -3.41
N HIS A 31 12.88 3.74 -3.99
CA HIS A 31 13.22 4.69 -5.05
C HIS A 31 12.35 4.51 -6.32
N GLN A 32 12.02 3.27 -6.69
CA GLN A 32 11.11 3.01 -7.81
C GLN A 32 9.70 3.54 -7.51
N ILE A 33 9.21 3.34 -6.28
CA ILE A 33 7.91 3.86 -5.85
C ILE A 33 7.91 5.40 -5.90
N ALA A 34 8.95 6.04 -5.35
CA ALA A 34 9.08 7.49 -5.37
C ALA A 34 9.07 8.06 -6.81
N ASN A 35 9.78 7.41 -7.74
CA ASN A 35 9.79 7.79 -9.14
C ASN A 35 8.40 7.64 -9.81
N GLU A 36 7.66 6.59 -9.50
CA GLU A 36 6.28 6.45 -10.02
C GLU A 36 5.36 7.56 -9.47
N VAL A 37 5.49 7.93 -8.20
CA VAL A 37 4.76 9.07 -7.64
C VAL A 37 5.14 10.35 -8.36
N LYS A 38 6.44 10.63 -8.55
CA LYS A 38 6.93 11.83 -9.24
C LYS A 38 6.36 11.99 -10.66
N LYS A 39 6.22 10.92 -11.43
CA LYS A 39 5.62 10.95 -12.77
C LYS A 39 4.19 11.50 -12.80
N ASN A 40 3.48 11.42 -11.68
CA ASN A 40 2.09 11.85 -11.57
C ASN A 40 1.92 13.29 -11.04
N PHE A 41 3.02 13.97 -10.64
CA PHE A 41 3.01 15.30 -10.06
C PHE A 41 4.14 16.15 -10.66
N LYS A 42 3.80 17.18 -11.41
CA LYS A 42 4.77 18.00 -12.21
C LYS A 42 5.90 18.62 -11.38
N ASN A 43 5.62 19.08 -10.16
CA ASN A 43 6.56 19.85 -9.34
C ASN A 43 7.08 19.08 -8.13
N LEU A 44 6.94 17.74 -8.11
CA LEU A 44 7.38 16.95 -6.98
C LEU A 44 8.90 16.75 -7.01
N ILE A 45 9.56 17.11 -5.91
CA ILE A 45 11.00 16.91 -5.71
C ILE A 45 11.22 15.73 -4.77
N ILE A 46 12.02 14.76 -5.19
CA ILE A 46 12.43 13.65 -4.34
C ILE A 46 13.71 14.08 -3.60
N LYS A 47 13.63 14.17 -2.27
CA LYS A 47 14.78 14.45 -1.42
C LYS A 47 15.31 13.15 -0.81
N LYS A 48 16.58 12.85 -0.98
CA LYS A 48 17.30 11.85 -0.21
C LYS A 48 17.67 12.42 1.14
N ILE A 49 17.31 11.74 2.21
CA ILE A 49 17.74 12.09 3.57
C ILE A 49 18.51 10.92 4.17
N ASN A 50 19.65 11.21 4.81
CA ASN A 50 20.37 10.22 5.59
C ASN A 50 19.75 10.19 6.99
N MET A 51 19.02 9.10 7.28
CA MET A 51 18.46 8.89 8.61
C MET A 51 19.49 8.16 9.48
N LYS A 52 19.65 8.58 10.74
CA LYS A 52 20.51 7.90 11.74
C LYS A 52 20.05 6.46 12.00
N PHE A 53 18.76 6.20 11.82
CA PHE A 53 18.15 4.88 11.92
C PHE A 53 17.61 4.47 10.55
N GLN A 54 18.15 3.40 10.00
CA GLN A 54 17.65 2.81 8.76
C GLN A 54 17.03 1.45 9.07
N ASP A 55 15.83 1.23 8.57
CA ASP A 55 15.26 -0.12 8.54
C ASP A 55 15.96 -0.91 7.42
N LEU A 56 16.91 -1.75 7.80
CA LEU A 56 17.70 -2.57 6.88
C LEU A 56 16.95 -3.82 6.40
N ARG A 57 15.72 -4.03 6.87
CA ARG A 57 14.94 -5.20 6.49
C ARG A 57 14.53 -5.13 5.03
N ASN A 58 14.84 -6.18 4.29
CA ASN A 58 14.38 -6.37 2.93
C ASN A 58 13.19 -7.34 2.92
N TYR A 59 12.04 -6.86 2.52
CA TYR A 59 10.86 -7.68 2.36
C TYR A 59 10.70 -8.10 0.91
N ARG A 60 10.67 -9.41 0.68
CA ARG A 60 10.25 -9.99 -0.59
C ARG A 60 9.06 -10.88 -0.35
N VAL A 61 7.98 -10.64 -1.08
CA VAL A 61 6.73 -11.37 -0.96
C VAL A 61 6.52 -12.20 -2.22
N SER A 62 5.97 -13.41 -2.07
CA SER A 62 5.55 -14.25 -3.18
C SER A 62 4.07 -14.61 -3.00
N SER A 63 3.27 -14.37 -4.04
CA SER A 63 1.85 -14.76 -4.10
C SER A 63 1.62 -16.09 -4.82
N LYS A 64 2.66 -16.89 -5.06
CA LYS A 64 2.53 -18.15 -5.82
C LYS A 64 1.42 -19.06 -5.28
N LYS A 65 1.35 -19.22 -3.95
CA LYS A 65 0.30 -20.02 -3.29
C LYS A 65 -1.10 -19.44 -3.56
N ALA A 66 -1.27 -18.12 -3.38
CA ALA A 66 -2.55 -17.46 -3.63
C ALA A 66 -2.98 -17.57 -5.10
N ILE A 67 -2.03 -17.49 -6.03
CA ILE A 67 -2.30 -17.65 -7.45
C ILE A 67 -2.77 -19.10 -7.74
N ALA A 68 -2.05 -20.09 -7.24
CA ALA A 68 -2.34 -21.48 -7.51
C ALA A 68 -3.65 -21.97 -6.86
N GLU A 69 -3.90 -21.58 -5.61
CA GLU A 69 -5.00 -22.14 -4.81
C GLU A 69 -6.27 -21.30 -4.85
N LEU A 70 -6.16 -19.96 -4.96
CA LEU A 70 -7.28 -19.03 -4.96
C LEU A 70 -7.53 -18.39 -6.34
N GLY A 71 -6.66 -18.66 -7.33
CA GLY A 71 -6.73 -17.96 -8.61
C GLY A 71 -6.54 -16.45 -8.47
N PHE A 72 -5.73 -16.01 -7.47
CA PHE A 72 -5.44 -14.60 -7.26
C PHE A 72 -4.70 -14.01 -8.46
N LYS A 73 -5.23 -12.93 -9.00
CA LYS A 73 -4.59 -12.15 -10.08
C LYS A 73 -4.76 -10.68 -9.74
N PRO A 74 -3.69 -9.97 -9.32
CA PRO A 74 -3.79 -8.54 -9.04
C PRO A 74 -4.08 -7.78 -10.34
N LYS A 75 -5.01 -6.84 -10.28
CA LYS A 75 -5.48 -6.04 -11.43
C LYS A 75 -5.06 -4.58 -11.35
N PHE A 76 -4.83 -4.10 -10.12
CA PHE A 76 -4.59 -2.69 -9.87
C PHE A 76 -3.11 -2.47 -9.56
N ASP A 77 -2.42 -1.79 -10.46
CA ASP A 77 -1.00 -1.47 -10.33
C ASP A 77 -0.76 -0.25 -9.42
N LEU A 78 0.52 0.07 -9.18
CA LEU A 78 0.92 1.22 -8.38
C LEU A 78 0.44 2.54 -9.00
N LYS A 79 0.49 2.67 -10.33
CA LYS A 79 0.03 3.86 -11.04
C LYS A 79 -1.45 4.12 -10.80
N PHE A 80 -2.27 3.08 -10.85
CA PHE A 80 -3.70 3.18 -10.53
C PHE A 80 -3.92 3.71 -9.12
N GLY A 81 -3.25 3.14 -8.11
CA GLY A 81 -3.37 3.59 -6.72
C GLY A 81 -2.93 5.06 -6.54
N ILE A 82 -1.84 5.48 -7.19
CA ILE A 82 -1.38 6.88 -7.15
C ILE A 82 -2.43 7.80 -7.78
N GLN A 83 -3.01 7.44 -8.91
CA GLN A 83 -4.03 8.24 -9.58
C GLN A 83 -5.31 8.33 -8.77
N GLU A 84 -5.75 7.25 -8.12
CA GLU A 84 -6.91 7.26 -7.23
C GLU A 84 -6.66 8.21 -6.04
N MET A 85 -5.51 8.12 -5.36
CA MET A 85 -5.16 9.04 -4.28
C MET A 85 -5.08 10.49 -4.74
N LYS A 86 -4.46 10.76 -5.88
CA LYS A 86 -4.42 12.10 -6.48
C LYS A 86 -5.82 12.65 -6.70
N LYS A 87 -6.72 11.86 -7.26
CA LYS A 87 -8.12 12.24 -7.48
C LYS A 87 -8.82 12.59 -6.17
N LEU A 88 -8.69 11.75 -5.14
CA LEU A 88 -9.29 11.99 -3.81
C LEU A 88 -8.83 13.32 -3.19
N ILE A 89 -7.55 13.67 -3.36
CA ILE A 89 -6.99 14.94 -2.87
C ILE A 89 -7.54 16.12 -3.67
N LEU A 90 -7.52 16.04 -5.00
CA LEU A 90 -7.99 17.12 -5.89
C LEU A 90 -9.50 17.38 -5.72
N GLU A 91 -10.29 16.35 -5.53
CA GLU A 91 -11.73 16.46 -5.27
C GLU A 91 -12.06 16.86 -3.82
N LYS A 92 -11.04 17.19 -3.00
CA LYS A 92 -11.18 17.58 -1.59
C LYS A 92 -11.97 16.55 -0.74
N ARG A 93 -11.97 15.28 -1.15
CA ARG A 93 -12.60 14.19 -0.38
C ARG A 93 -11.80 13.88 0.89
N ILE A 94 -10.51 14.19 0.91
CA ILE A 94 -9.65 14.23 2.09
C ILE A 94 -9.59 15.69 2.52
N LYS A 95 -10.39 16.06 3.54
CA LYS A 95 -10.54 17.46 3.99
C LYS A 95 -9.28 18.01 4.66
N ASP A 96 -8.59 17.20 5.43
CA ASP A 96 -7.37 17.57 6.15
C ASP A 96 -6.33 16.45 5.98
N ILE A 97 -5.41 16.65 5.05
CA ILE A 97 -4.34 15.69 4.76
C ILE A 97 -3.35 15.51 5.93
N ASN A 98 -3.26 16.49 6.83
CA ASN A 98 -2.38 16.47 7.99
C ASN A 98 -3.06 15.83 9.22
N ASN A 99 -4.30 15.40 9.10
CA ASN A 99 -5.00 14.77 10.21
C ASN A 99 -4.24 13.52 10.71
N ALA A 100 -4.09 13.42 12.01
CA ALA A 100 -3.35 12.32 12.67
C ALA A 100 -3.81 10.92 12.24
N ARG A 101 -5.09 10.75 11.86
CA ARG A 101 -5.66 9.48 11.37
C ARG A 101 -4.96 8.93 10.12
N TYR A 102 -4.33 9.78 9.34
CA TYR A 102 -3.60 9.37 8.13
C TYR A 102 -2.12 9.07 8.39
N THR A 103 -1.67 9.19 9.65
CA THR A 103 -0.29 8.90 10.06
C THR A 103 -0.30 7.86 11.17
N ASN A 104 0.03 6.61 10.82
CA ASN A 104 -0.04 5.47 11.75
C ASN A 104 0.68 5.74 13.08
N GLN A 105 1.88 6.32 13.05
CA GLN A 105 2.66 6.59 14.26
C GLN A 105 1.97 7.59 15.19
N ILE A 106 1.37 8.66 14.65
CA ILE A 106 0.69 9.69 15.44
C ILE A 106 -0.64 9.15 15.97
N TYR A 107 -1.38 8.42 15.13
CA TYR A 107 -2.65 7.84 15.49
C TYR A 107 -2.50 6.80 16.61
N LEU A 108 -1.55 5.87 16.50
CA LEU A 108 -1.30 4.84 17.51
C LEU A 108 -0.79 5.41 18.84
N LYS A 109 -0.02 6.50 18.82
CA LYS A 109 0.40 7.18 20.06
C LYS A 109 -0.79 7.73 20.86
N LYS A 110 -1.84 8.22 20.18
CA LYS A 110 -3.05 8.69 20.85
C LYS A 110 -3.82 7.57 21.54
N PHE A 111 -3.78 6.33 21.04
CA PHE A 111 -4.42 5.19 21.70
C PHE A 111 -3.66 4.71 22.92
N LYS A 112 -2.32 4.71 22.90
CA LYS A 112 -1.50 4.32 24.06
C LYS A 112 -1.54 5.30 25.22
N SER A 113 -2.02 6.52 25.03
CA SER A 113 -2.22 7.50 26.11
C SER A 113 -3.62 7.42 26.75
N LEU A 114 -4.44 6.43 26.35
CA LEU A 114 -5.77 6.16 26.91
C LEU A 114 -5.80 4.87 27.75
N GLU A 115 -4.68 4.13 27.82
CA GLU A 115 -4.42 3.03 28.77
C GLU A 115 -3.62 3.55 29.97
#